data_48c81c2881c311b8e46ad2f4cc548946
#
_entry.id   48c81c2881c311b8e46ad2f4cc548946
#
_cell.length_a   1.000
_cell.length_b   1.000
_cell.length_c   1.000
_cell.angle_alpha   90.00
_cell.angle_beta   90.00
_cell.angle_gamma   90.00
#
_symmetry.space_group_name_H-M   'P 1'
#
loop_
_entity.id
_entity.type
_entity.pdbx_description
1 polymer ?
#
loop_
_entity_poly.entity_id
_entity_poly.type
_entity_poly.pdbx_seq_one_letter_code
_entity_poly.pdbx_strand_id
1 'polypeptide(L)'
;MDTNKGSSPGEKAIAKFTEMMIARMEELKGNGWKQGWIGGNAFGDAPQNLAGRTYSGANAFFLQMYAGMYNFKTPVFMTFLQATKEKLRINKGATSFPVVYWDLSIKDENGNRVSKEDYQLMSKSQQEKMEVFPFLKAYSVFNIDQTNLEVVNKERYEGLVDKFKAEHREDTQGMYKNQSLDRMVEKQEWVCPIHAEKQSNDAYYTPNPDVIVVPNKSQFKKGLDQDSIYKDGMAYYATMLHEMA
;
A
#
# COMPACT_ATOMS: atom_id res chain seq x y z
N MET A 1 38.54 21.94 1.74
CA MET A 1 37.41 22.30 2.61
C MET A 1 36.40 21.14 2.56
N ASP A 2 36.59 20.18 3.44
CA ASP A 2 35.72 19.00 3.56
C ASP A 2 34.44 19.41 4.28
N THR A 3 33.36 19.54 3.54
CA THR A 3 32.03 19.67 4.13
C THR A 3 31.43 18.28 4.34
N ASN A 4 31.80 17.65 5.44
CA ASN A 4 31.14 16.46 5.93
C ASN A 4 29.73 16.85 6.46
N LYS A 5 28.82 17.24 5.57
CA LYS A 5 27.41 17.42 5.86
C LYS A 5 26.78 16.02 5.91
N GLY A 6 26.65 15.48 7.13
CA GLY A 6 25.88 14.26 7.33
C GLY A 6 24.50 14.37 6.65
N SER A 7 24.11 13.36 5.87
CA SER A 7 22.84 13.31 5.16
C SER A 7 21.65 13.54 6.12
N SER A 8 20.69 14.34 5.69
CA SER A 8 19.49 14.65 6.46
C SER A 8 18.66 13.38 6.73
N PRO A 9 17.81 13.36 7.76
CA PRO A 9 16.90 12.22 8.00
C PRO A 9 16.04 11.85 6.79
N GLY A 10 15.62 12.85 6.00
CA GLY A 10 14.87 12.65 4.76
C GLY A 10 15.71 11.98 3.67
N GLU A 11 16.95 12.42 3.47
CA GLU A 11 17.86 11.79 2.51
C GLU A 11 18.18 10.33 2.88
N LYS A 12 18.38 10.04 4.18
CA LYS A 12 18.56 8.66 4.67
C LYS A 12 17.33 7.79 4.41
N ALA A 13 16.12 8.35 4.58
CA ALA A 13 14.88 7.64 4.28
C ALA A 13 14.76 7.33 2.79
N ILE A 14 15.06 8.29 1.91
CA ILE A 14 15.04 8.10 0.46
C ILE A 14 16.08 7.06 0.05
N ALA A 15 17.31 7.12 0.58
CA ALA A 15 18.35 6.13 0.32
C ALA A 15 17.89 4.72 0.70
N LYS A 16 17.29 4.56 1.89
CA LYS A 16 16.74 3.27 2.34
C LYS A 16 15.61 2.77 1.42
N PHE A 17 14.71 3.64 0.96
CA PHE A 17 13.69 3.28 -0.04
C PHE A 17 14.33 2.77 -1.33
N THR A 18 15.34 3.49 -1.83
CA THR A 18 16.06 3.10 -3.05
C THR A 18 16.76 1.75 -2.92
N GLU A 19 17.49 1.53 -1.83
CA GLU A 19 18.15 0.25 -1.55
C GLU A 19 17.16 -0.92 -1.52
N MET A 20 16.02 -0.73 -0.84
CA MET A 20 15.00 -1.77 -0.74
C MET A 20 14.31 -2.04 -2.08
N MET A 21 14.06 -1.01 -2.89
CA MET A 21 13.54 -1.19 -4.25
C MET A 21 14.53 -1.96 -5.13
N ILE A 22 15.81 -1.61 -5.10
CA ILE A 22 16.86 -2.30 -5.85
C ILE A 22 16.94 -3.77 -5.41
N ALA A 23 17.00 -4.04 -4.12
CA ALA A 23 17.06 -5.41 -3.60
C ALA A 23 15.84 -6.24 -4.06
N ARG A 24 14.64 -5.65 -4.05
CA ARG A 24 13.45 -6.33 -4.54
C ARG A 24 13.47 -6.57 -6.04
N MET A 25 13.95 -5.61 -6.82
CA MET A 25 14.10 -5.77 -8.27
C MET A 25 15.13 -6.87 -8.60
N GLU A 26 16.21 -6.98 -7.86
CA GLU A 26 17.22 -8.03 -8.03
C GLU A 26 16.67 -9.41 -7.68
N GLU A 27 15.95 -9.53 -6.58
CA GLU A 27 15.26 -10.77 -6.19
C GLU A 27 14.27 -11.24 -7.29
N LEU A 28 13.55 -10.31 -7.90
CA LEU A 28 12.58 -10.62 -8.94
C LEU A 28 13.21 -10.98 -10.29
N LYS A 29 14.42 -10.49 -10.60
CA LYS A 29 15.14 -10.87 -11.83
C LYS A 29 15.44 -12.36 -11.92
N GLY A 30 15.65 -13.04 -10.78
CA GLY A 30 15.93 -14.48 -10.73
C GLY A 30 14.69 -15.37 -10.88
N ASN A 31 13.50 -14.89 -10.56
CA ASN A 31 12.28 -15.68 -10.43
C ASN A 31 11.19 -15.41 -11.49
N GLY A 32 11.51 -14.65 -12.54
CA GLY A 32 10.51 -14.10 -13.44
C GLY A 32 9.68 -13.01 -12.70
N TRP A 33 9.34 -11.96 -13.41
CA TRP A 33 8.60 -10.84 -12.86
C TRP A 33 7.21 -11.30 -12.43
N LYS A 34 7.07 -11.74 -11.17
CA LYS A 34 5.78 -11.88 -10.52
C LYS A 34 5.55 -10.61 -9.73
N GLN A 35 4.54 -9.86 -10.12
CA GLN A 35 4.08 -8.68 -9.41
C GLN A 35 3.62 -9.06 -7.98
N GLY A 36 4.57 -9.34 -7.07
CA GLY A 36 4.30 -9.79 -5.71
C GLY A 36 4.05 -8.65 -4.71
N TRP A 37 3.96 -7.40 -5.18
CA TRP A 37 3.86 -6.20 -4.33
C TRP A 37 2.58 -5.38 -4.54
N ILE A 38 1.80 -5.65 -5.58
CA ILE A 38 0.48 -5.02 -5.80
C ILE A 38 -0.65 -6.03 -5.69
N GLY A 39 -0.36 -7.29 -5.40
CA GLY A 39 -1.45 -8.24 -5.54
C GLY A 39 -1.27 -9.48 -4.69
N GLY A 40 -1.00 -10.07 -4.04
CA GLY A 40 -1.02 -11.41 -3.37
C GLY A 40 -1.63 -11.39 -1.98
N ASN A 41 -1.45 -10.32 -1.26
CA ASN A 41 -2.14 -9.93 -0.04
C ASN A 41 -2.29 -8.42 -0.06
N ALA A 42 -2.76 -7.86 -1.20
CA ALA A 42 -3.13 -6.47 -1.23
C ALA A 42 -4.30 -6.32 -0.26
N PHE A 43 -4.03 -5.75 0.89
CA PHE A 43 -5.05 -5.25 1.77
C PHE A 43 -5.91 -4.31 0.91
N GLY A 44 -7.20 -4.54 0.82
CA GLY A 44 -8.13 -3.70 0.04
C GLY A 44 -8.07 -2.25 0.45
N ASP A 45 -7.54 -1.96 1.65
CA ASP A 45 -7.41 -0.64 2.24
C ASP A 45 -5.96 -0.16 2.27
N ALA A 46 -5.79 1.16 2.14
CA ALA A 46 -4.49 1.80 2.27
C ALA A 46 -3.88 1.55 3.67
N PRO A 47 -2.54 1.43 3.77
CA PRO A 47 -1.88 1.32 5.06
C PRO A 47 -2.29 2.45 5.99
N GLN A 48 -2.51 2.12 7.26
CA GLN A 48 -2.97 3.09 8.25
C GLN A 48 -2.12 3.03 9.53
N ASN A 49 -2.20 4.08 10.32
CA ASN A 49 -1.65 4.04 11.66
C ASN A 49 -2.62 3.35 12.64
N LEU A 50 -2.16 3.08 13.86
CA LEU A 50 -2.98 2.41 14.87
C LEU A 50 -4.27 3.19 15.26
N ALA A 51 -4.30 4.50 15.02
CA ALA A 51 -5.48 5.35 15.25
C ALA A 51 -6.45 5.37 14.02
N GLY A 52 -6.17 4.59 12.97
CA GLY A 52 -7.01 4.50 11.78
C GLY A 52 -6.74 5.56 10.70
N ARG A 53 -5.78 6.47 10.91
CA ARG A 53 -5.41 7.45 9.88
C ARG A 53 -4.60 6.76 8.78
N THR A 54 -5.08 6.84 7.55
CA THR A 54 -4.41 6.28 6.38
C THR A 54 -3.16 7.05 5.99
N TYR A 55 -2.16 6.33 5.51
CA TYR A 55 -1.01 6.90 4.82
C TYR A 55 -1.38 7.19 3.37
N SER A 56 -0.68 8.13 2.73
CA SER A 56 -0.93 8.53 1.34
C SER A 56 0.38 8.66 0.56
N GLY A 57 0.26 8.72 -0.78
CA GLY A 57 1.39 8.93 -1.69
C GLY A 57 2.48 7.87 -1.52
N ALA A 58 3.74 8.28 -1.56
CA ALA A 58 4.90 7.41 -1.45
C ALA A 58 4.91 6.59 -0.14
N ASN A 59 4.44 7.16 0.98
CA ASN A 59 4.36 6.42 2.24
C ASN A 59 3.42 5.21 2.13
N ALA A 60 2.22 5.41 1.55
CA ALA A 60 1.27 4.31 1.37
C ALA A 60 1.86 3.22 0.46
N PHE A 61 2.46 3.62 -0.66
CA PHE A 61 3.08 2.71 -1.60
C PHE A 61 4.18 1.85 -0.95
N PHE A 62 5.14 2.48 -0.26
CA PHE A 62 6.23 1.75 0.37
C PHE A 62 5.77 0.87 1.54
N LEU A 63 4.85 1.35 2.36
CA LEU A 63 4.32 0.55 3.47
C LEU A 63 3.52 -0.67 2.98
N GLN A 64 2.78 -0.52 1.87
CA GLN A 64 2.10 -1.65 1.22
C GLN A 64 3.11 -2.67 0.70
N MET A 65 4.16 -2.20 0.02
CA MET A 65 5.23 -3.05 -0.47
C MET A 65 5.91 -3.81 0.68
N TYR A 66 6.23 -3.14 1.79
CA TYR A 66 6.80 -3.79 2.97
C TYR A 66 5.87 -4.82 3.58
N ALA A 67 4.58 -4.51 3.67
CA ALA A 67 3.60 -5.46 4.17
C ALA A 67 3.61 -6.76 3.36
N GLY A 68 3.69 -6.67 2.04
CA GLY A 68 3.82 -7.84 1.16
C GLY A 68 5.17 -8.57 1.30
N MET A 69 6.30 -7.84 1.33
CA MET A 69 7.64 -8.42 1.44
C MET A 69 7.85 -9.19 2.74
N TYR A 70 7.29 -8.70 3.84
CA TYR A 70 7.42 -9.31 5.16
C TYR A 70 6.24 -10.22 5.52
N ASN A 71 5.28 -10.42 4.60
CA ASN A 71 4.08 -11.22 4.80
C ASN A 71 3.30 -10.82 6.07
N PHE A 72 3.19 -9.50 6.32
CA PHE A 72 2.40 -9.01 7.44
C PHE A 72 0.92 -9.31 7.21
N LYS A 73 0.20 -9.66 8.28
CA LYS A 73 -1.23 -9.96 8.25
C LYS A 73 -2.09 -8.70 8.24
N THR A 74 -1.50 -7.55 8.62
CA THR A 74 -2.21 -6.27 8.67
C THR A 74 -1.39 -5.15 8.03
N PRO A 75 -2.02 -4.13 7.40
CA PRO A 75 -1.33 -2.94 6.91
C PRO A 75 -1.29 -1.83 7.99
N VAL A 76 -1.22 -2.20 9.25
CA VAL A 76 -1.24 -1.27 10.38
C VAL A 76 0.17 -1.00 10.88
N PHE A 77 0.57 0.27 10.92
CA PHE A 77 1.90 0.69 11.33
C PHE A 77 1.85 1.70 12.46
N MET A 78 2.88 1.70 13.32
CA MET A 78 3.01 2.63 14.43
C MET A 78 4.46 3.02 14.69
N THR A 79 4.66 4.20 15.25
CA THR A 79 5.98 4.60 15.76
C THR A 79 6.29 3.88 17.08
N PHE A 80 7.57 3.83 17.45
CA PHE A 80 7.98 3.30 18.75
C PHE A 80 7.25 4.01 19.91
N LEU A 81 7.11 5.33 19.83
CA LEU A 81 6.42 6.11 20.85
C LEU A 81 4.93 5.73 20.97
N GLN A 82 4.28 5.47 19.84
CA GLN A 82 2.89 4.99 19.84
C GLN A 82 2.78 3.61 20.47
N ALA A 83 3.68 2.69 20.13
CA ALA A 83 3.74 1.36 20.73
C ALA A 83 3.90 1.47 22.28
N THR A 84 4.82 2.32 22.73
CA THR A 84 5.04 2.55 24.17
C THR A 84 3.80 3.11 24.88
N LYS A 85 3.09 4.07 24.27
CA LYS A 85 1.83 4.62 24.82
C LYS A 85 0.74 3.55 24.94
N GLU A 86 0.68 2.64 24.00
CA GLU A 86 -0.24 1.49 23.98
C GLU A 86 0.25 0.32 24.85
N LYS A 87 1.37 0.50 25.57
CA LYS A 87 2.02 -0.55 26.41
C LYS A 87 2.42 -1.79 25.60
N LEU A 88 2.67 -1.63 24.30
CA LEU A 88 3.14 -2.67 23.41
C LEU A 88 4.68 -2.69 23.36
N ARG A 89 5.23 -3.86 23.15
CA ARG A 89 6.67 -4.07 22.95
C ARG A 89 6.91 -4.43 21.49
N ILE A 90 7.89 -3.77 20.88
CA ILE A 90 8.41 -4.17 19.58
C ILE A 90 9.28 -5.42 19.77
N ASN A 91 9.08 -6.41 18.92
CA ASN A 91 9.82 -7.66 18.97
C ASN A 91 11.31 -7.43 18.69
N LYS A 92 12.19 -8.17 19.38
CA LYS A 92 13.63 -8.06 19.17
C LYS A 92 13.98 -8.44 17.73
N GLY A 93 14.77 -7.58 17.06
CA GLY A 93 15.16 -7.80 15.67
C GLY A 93 14.16 -7.27 14.64
N ALA A 94 13.05 -6.67 15.08
CA ALA A 94 12.07 -6.05 14.16
C ALA A 94 12.71 -4.93 13.33
N THR A 95 12.44 -4.93 12.03
CA THR A 95 12.92 -3.88 11.11
C THR A 95 11.93 -2.73 11.07
N SER A 96 12.41 -1.51 11.27
CA SER A 96 11.59 -0.31 11.10
C SER A 96 11.57 0.14 9.64
N PHE A 97 10.45 0.76 9.25
CA PHE A 97 10.23 1.32 7.91
C PHE A 97 10.16 2.84 8.00
N PRO A 98 10.85 3.58 7.12
CA PRO A 98 10.77 5.02 7.11
C PRO A 98 9.43 5.49 6.53
N VAL A 99 8.88 6.55 7.09
CA VAL A 99 7.80 7.37 6.51
C VAL A 99 8.24 8.81 6.53
N VAL A 100 7.89 9.56 5.49
CA VAL A 100 8.36 10.92 5.29
C VAL A 100 7.19 11.89 5.18
N TYR A 101 7.36 13.08 5.75
CA TYR A 101 6.39 14.15 5.68
C TYR A 101 7.09 15.48 5.41
N TRP A 102 6.49 16.29 4.58
CA TRP A 102 6.91 17.68 4.47
C TRP A 102 6.49 18.45 5.71
N ASP A 103 7.44 19.15 6.29
CA ASP A 103 7.22 20.06 7.41
C ASP A 103 7.86 21.43 7.09
N LEU A 104 7.48 22.45 7.82
CA LEU A 104 7.96 23.80 7.63
C LEU A 104 8.82 24.24 8.82
N SER A 105 10.01 24.74 8.52
CA SER A 105 10.81 25.50 9.47
C SER A 105 10.50 26.97 9.26
N ILE A 106 9.86 27.61 10.22
CA ILE A 106 9.43 29.00 10.14
C ILE A 106 10.28 29.80 11.12
N LYS A 107 10.83 30.92 10.65
CA LYS A 107 11.60 31.85 11.45
C LYS A 107 11.10 33.27 11.24
N ASP A 108 11.14 34.05 12.33
CA ASP A 108 10.89 35.48 12.25
C ASP A 108 12.13 36.26 11.72
N GLU A 109 11.99 37.57 11.54
CA GLU A 109 13.06 38.50 11.07
C GLU A 109 14.31 38.48 11.98
N ASN A 110 14.17 38.02 13.23
CA ASN A 110 15.25 37.89 14.21
C ASN A 110 15.87 36.48 14.23
N GLY A 111 15.39 35.58 13.38
CA GLY A 111 15.86 34.20 13.31
C GLY A 111 15.27 33.25 14.37
N ASN A 112 14.29 33.72 15.17
CA ASN A 112 13.61 32.88 16.17
C ASN A 112 12.63 31.93 15.48
N ARG A 113 12.52 30.71 16.03
CA ARG A 113 11.55 29.73 15.52
C ARG A 113 10.13 30.11 15.90
N VAL A 114 9.25 30.07 14.90
CA VAL A 114 7.80 30.25 15.04
C VAL A 114 7.11 28.90 14.90
N SER A 115 6.13 28.61 15.74
CA SER A 115 5.35 27.38 15.60
C SER A 115 4.44 27.44 14.37
N LYS A 116 4.08 26.27 13.83
CA LYS A 116 3.19 26.21 12.67
C LYS A 116 1.79 26.71 13.02
N GLU A 117 1.38 26.46 14.24
CA GLU A 117 0.11 26.93 14.79
C GLU A 117 0.08 28.46 14.87
N ASP A 118 1.11 29.07 15.43
CA ASP A 118 1.22 30.55 15.50
C ASP A 118 1.29 31.18 14.11
N TYR A 119 2.06 30.59 13.19
CA TYR A 119 2.15 31.06 11.82
C TYR A 119 0.79 31.02 11.10
N GLN A 120 -0.01 29.99 11.31
CA GLN A 120 -1.36 29.88 10.71
C GLN A 120 -2.33 30.92 11.26
N LEU A 121 -2.12 31.39 12.46
CA LEU A 121 -2.95 32.43 13.11
C LEU A 121 -2.52 33.86 12.71
N MET A 122 -1.36 34.02 12.09
CA MET A 122 -0.85 35.32 11.66
C MET A 122 -1.63 35.88 10.46
N SER A 123 -1.70 37.21 10.38
CA SER A 123 -2.19 37.90 9.20
C SER A 123 -1.24 37.70 7.99
N LYS A 124 -1.74 37.83 6.76
CA LYS A 124 -0.90 37.68 5.56
C LYS A 124 0.33 38.57 5.58
N SER A 125 0.21 39.83 6.01
CA SER A 125 1.32 40.76 6.12
C SER A 125 2.38 40.34 7.15
N GLN A 126 1.99 39.61 8.19
CA GLN A 126 2.94 39.02 9.15
C GLN A 126 3.59 37.76 8.59
N GLN A 127 2.82 36.92 7.88
CA GLN A 127 3.36 35.71 7.22
C GLN A 127 4.40 36.04 6.15
N GLU A 128 4.21 37.12 5.39
CA GLU A 128 5.17 37.59 4.37
C GLU A 128 6.53 38.02 4.93
N LYS A 129 6.59 38.32 6.23
CA LYS A 129 7.85 38.67 6.94
C LYS A 129 8.57 37.45 7.51
N MET A 130 7.98 36.26 7.41
CA MET A 130 8.57 35.04 7.94
C MET A 130 9.41 34.35 6.87
N GLU A 131 10.56 33.84 7.28
CA GLU A 131 11.35 32.90 6.47
C GLU A 131 10.78 31.50 6.63
N VAL A 132 10.25 30.93 5.53
CA VAL A 132 9.62 29.60 5.54
C VAL A 132 10.46 28.64 4.70
N PHE A 133 11.05 27.63 5.34
CA PHE A 133 11.84 26.60 4.68
C PHE A 133 11.12 25.25 4.77
N PRO A 134 10.67 24.67 3.66
CA PRO A 134 10.18 23.31 3.65
C PRO A 134 11.33 22.32 3.86
N PHE A 135 11.12 21.32 4.69
CA PHE A 135 12.07 20.24 4.89
C PHE A 135 11.37 18.90 5.04
N LEU A 136 12.08 17.84 4.69
CA LEU A 136 11.56 16.50 4.77
C LEU A 136 11.86 15.90 6.16
N LYS A 137 10.81 15.61 6.89
CA LYS A 137 10.86 14.97 8.21
C LYS A 137 10.61 13.47 8.06
N ALA A 138 11.48 12.66 8.60
CA ALA A 138 11.36 11.20 8.56
C ALA A 138 11.05 10.63 9.93
N TYR A 139 10.18 9.62 9.96
CA TYR A 139 9.87 8.84 11.14
C TYR A 139 10.05 7.36 10.84
N SER A 140 10.47 6.59 11.84
CA SER A 140 10.51 5.14 11.77
C SER A 140 9.20 4.56 12.32
N VAL A 141 8.56 3.69 11.54
CA VAL A 141 7.38 2.96 11.95
C VAL A 141 7.63 1.45 11.91
N PHE A 142 6.89 0.72 12.71
CA PHE A 142 6.88 -0.73 12.78
C PHE A 142 5.48 -1.23 12.46
N ASN A 143 5.38 -2.39 11.83
CA ASN A 143 4.09 -3.02 11.64
C ASN A 143 3.59 -3.61 12.97
N ILE A 144 2.28 -3.70 13.15
CA ILE A 144 1.67 -4.24 14.36
C ILE A 144 2.03 -5.72 14.58
N ASP A 145 2.25 -6.48 13.50
CA ASP A 145 2.67 -7.89 13.55
C ASP A 145 4.10 -8.05 14.12
N GLN A 146 4.87 -6.96 14.17
CA GLN A 146 6.19 -6.91 14.80
C GLN A 146 6.11 -6.53 16.29
N THR A 147 4.94 -6.60 16.89
CA THR A 147 4.72 -6.29 18.30
C THR A 147 4.17 -7.50 19.05
N ASN A 148 4.08 -7.38 20.36
CA ASN A 148 3.45 -8.39 21.20
C ASN A 148 1.92 -8.22 21.33
N LEU A 149 1.24 -7.50 20.42
CA LEU A 149 -0.20 -7.25 20.53
C LEU A 149 -1.01 -8.55 20.51
N GLU A 150 -0.65 -9.50 19.65
CA GLU A 150 -1.31 -10.82 19.58
C GLU A 150 -1.33 -11.55 20.95
N VAL A 151 -0.26 -11.36 21.75
CA VAL A 151 -0.12 -11.99 23.07
C VAL A 151 -0.86 -11.22 24.15
N VAL A 152 -0.78 -9.88 24.14
CA VAL A 152 -1.33 -9.04 25.22
C VAL A 152 -2.81 -8.70 25.03
N ASN A 153 -3.29 -8.69 23.80
CA ASN A 153 -4.69 -8.45 23.45
C ASN A 153 -5.04 -9.13 22.12
N LYS A 154 -5.26 -10.44 22.21
CA LYS A 154 -5.54 -11.31 21.07
C LYS A 154 -6.80 -10.87 20.31
N GLU A 155 -7.87 -10.52 21.01
CA GLU A 155 -9.13 -10.08 20.41
C GLU A 155 -8.95 -8.84 19.54
N ARG A 156 -8.22 -7.84 20.05
CA ARG A 156 -7.92 -6.61 19.28
C ARG A 156 -7.06 -6.92 18.05
N TYR A 157 -6.09 -7.82 18.18
CA TYR A 157 -5.23 -8.22 17.08
C TYR A 157 -6.03 -8.95 15.99
N GLU A 158 -6.81 -9.96 16.37
CA GLU A 158 -7.67 -10.72 15.44
C GLU A 158 -8.69 -9.81 14.75
N GLY A 159 -9.30 -8.87 15.48
CA GLY A 159 -10.20 -7.88 14.90
C GLY A 159 -9.53 -6.98 13.85
N LEU A 160 -8.25 -6.63 14.04
CA LEU A 160 -7.48 -5.91 13.03
C LEU A 160 -7.16 -6.80 11.83
N VAL A 161 -6.74 -8.05 12.06
CA VAL A 161 -6.48 -9.02 10.98
C VAL A 161 -7.73 -9.25 10.15
N ASP A 162 -8.88 -9.46 10.79
CA ASP A 162 -10.15 -9.71 10.09
C ASP A 162 -10.63 -8.48 9.31
N LYS A 163 -10.42 -7.27 9.85
CA LYS A 163 -10.72 -6.01 9.14
C LYS A 163 -9.97 -5.90 7.82
N PHE A 164 -8.71 -6.37 7.78
CA PHE A 164 -7.85 -6.26 6.60
C PHE A 164 -7.71 -7.57 5.83
N LYS A 165 -8.35 -8.63 6.25
CA LYS A 165 -8.53 -9.76 5.35
C LYS A 165 -9.23 -9.22 4.13
N ALA A 166 -8.58 -9.35 2.96
CA ALA A 166 -9.29 -9.21 1.71
C ALA A 166 -10.49 -10.14 1.82
N GLU A 167 -11.69 -9.57 1.88
CA GLU A 167 -12.90 -10.37 1.77
C GLU A 167 -12.84 -11.03 0.40
N HIS A 168 -12.40 -12.27 0.36
CA HIS A 168 -12.60 -13.14 -0.78
C HIS A 168 -14.11 -13.36 -0.89
N ARG A 169 -14.76 -12.39 -1.53
CA ARG A 169 -16.13 -12.55 -1.93
C ARG A 169 -16.12 -13.49 -3.13
N GLU A 170 -16.17 -14.78 -2.87
CA GLU A 170 -16.35 -15.79 -3.92
C GLU A 170 -17.69 -15.59 -4.66
N ASP A 171 -18.59 -14.82 -4.06
CA ASP A 171 -19.90 -14.53 -4.60
C ASP A 171 -19.85 -13.44 -5.69
N THR A 172 -20.25 -13.82 -6.90
CA THR A 172 -20.43 -12.90 -8.06
C THR A 172 -21.86 -12.40 -8.21
N GLN A 173 -22.71 -12.57 -7.19
CA GLN A 173 -24.09 -12.14 -7.25
C GLN A 173 -24.21 -10.63 -7.47
N GLY A 174 -25.08 -10.23 -8.39
CA GLY A 174 -25.28 -8.84 -8.77
C GLY A 174 -24.31 -8.28 -9.81
N MET A 175 -23.19 -8.96 -10.09
CA MET A 175 -22.26 -8.57 -11.15
C MET A 175 -22.86 -8.79 -12.54
N TYR A 176 -22.50 -7.91 -13.47
CA TYR A 176 -22.85 -8.09 -14.88
C TYR A 176 -22.43 -9.47 -15.40
N LYS A 177 -23.27 -10.10 -16.21
CA LYS A 177 -23.01 -11.40 -16.85
C LYS A 177 -23.10 -11.26 -18.36
N ASN A 178 -22.10 -11.80 -19.06
CA ASN A 178 -22.10 -11.93 -20.51
C ASN A 178 -22.06 -13.40 -20.87
N GLN A 179 -23.24 -13.96 -21.17
CA GLN A 179 -23.39 -15.39 -21.45
C GLN A 179 -22.52 -15.89 -22.60
N SER A 180 -22.29 -15.05 -23.62
CA SER A 180 -21.47 -15.43 -24.77
C SER A 180 -20.00 -15.56 -24.40
N LEU A 181 -19.48 -14.60 -23.64
CA LEU A 181 -18.09 -14.65 -23.17
C LEU A 181 -17.89 -15.75 -22.11
N ASP A 182 -18.85 -15.91 -21.18
CA ASP A 182 -18.80 -16.99 -20.20
C ASP A 182 -18.74 -18.36 -20.88
N ARG A 183 -19.61 -18.61 -21.88
CA ARG A 183 -19.62 -19.84 -22.64
C ARG A 183 -18.31 -20.07 -23.44
N MET A 184 -17.79 -19.00 -24.04
CA MET A 184 -16.53 -19.06 -24.80
C MET A 184 -15.37 -19.47 -23.89
N VAL A 185 -15.26 -18.87 -22.68
CA VAL A 185 -14.25 -19.23 -21.69
C VAL A 185 -14.43 -20.65 -21.15
N GLU A 186 -15.68 -21.05 -20.82
CA GLU A 186 -15.99 -22.40 -20.34
C GLU A 186 -15.61 -23.47 -21.34
N LYS A 187 -15.89 -23.22 -22.63
CA LYS A 187 -15.58 -24.14 -23.72
C LYS A 187 -14.20 -23.98 -24.34
N GLN A 188 -13.44 -22.99 -23.87
CA GLN A 188 -12.13 -22.65 -24.44
C GLN A 188 -12.18 -22.40 -25.94
N GLU A 189 -13.23 -21.71 -26.42
CA GLU A 189 -13.51 -21.42 -27.84
C GLU A 189 -12.73 -20.17 -28.34
N TRP A 190 -11.54 -19.88 -27.82
CA TRP A 190 -10.67 -18.81 -28.29
C TRP A 190 -9.40 -19.37 -28.92
N VAL A 191 -8.61 -18.52 -29.60
CA VAL A 191 -7.38 -18.92 -30.28
C VAL A 191 -6.30 -19.52 -29.39
N CYS A 192 -6.32 -19.16 -28.10
CA CYS A 192 -5.48 -19.72 -27.05
C CYS A 192 -6.30 -19.94 -25.76
N PRO A 193 -5.83 -20.80 -24.84
CA PRO A 193 -6.52 -21.03 -23.58
C PRO A 193 -6.68 -19.77 -22.74
N ILE A 194 -7.84 -19.58 -22.12
CA ILE A 194 -8.13 -18.48 -21.19
C ILE A 194 -8.32 -19.06 -19.80
N HIS A 195 -7.43 -18.71 -18.87
CA HIS A 195 -7.50 -19.08 -17.47
C HIS A 195 -8.12 -17.94 -16.65
N ALA A 196 -9.36 -18.11 -16.24
CA ALA A 196 -10.13 -17.16 -15.45
C ALA A 196 -10.68 -17.76 -14.15
N GLU A 197 -10.37 -19.02 -13.86
CA GLU A 197 -10.82 -19.79 -12.72
C GLU A 197 -9.94 -19.62 -11.47
N LYS A 198 -8.71 -19.16 -11.66
CA LYS A 198 -7.72 -19.03 -10.59
C LYS A 198 -7.63 -17.59 -10.09
N GLN A 199 -7.30 -17.46 -8.82
CA GLN A 199 -6.92 -16.16 -8.30
C GLN A 199 -5.62 -15.71 -8.98
N SER A 200 -5.65 -14.54 -9.57
CA SER A 200 -4.49 -13.88 -10.15
C SER A 200 -4.48 -12.42 -9.74
N ASN A 201 -3.28 -11.85 -9.67
CA ASN A 201 -3.11 -10.44 -9.36
C ASN A 201 -3.13 -9.57 -10.62
N ASP A 202 -2.93 -10.21 -11.76
CA ASP A 202 -2.79 -9.56 -13.05
C ASP A 202 -3.58 -10.29 -14.12
N ALA A 203 -4.07 -9.50 -15.08
CA ALA A 203 -4.46 -9.99 -16.37
C ALA A 203 -3.27 -9.85 -17.33
N TYR A 204 -3.01 -10.86 -18.10
CA TYR A 204 -1.93 -10.84 -19.10
C TYR A 204 -2.09 -11.92 -20.15
N TYR A 205 -1.60 -11.64 -21.34
CA TYR A 205 -1.29 -12.65 -22.35
C TYR A 205 0.19 -13.01 -22.28
N THR A 206 0.52 -14.28 -22.39
CA THR A 206 1.91 -14.75 -22.55
C THR A 206 2.06 -15.61 -23.80
N PRO A 207 3.01 -15.26 -24.69
CA PRO A 207 3.22 -16.02 -25.92
C PRO A 207 3.90 -17.38 -25.70
N ASN A 208 4.40 -17.65 -24.52
CA ASN A 208 5.00 -18.93 -24.18
C ASN A 208 4.77 -19.29 -22.69
N PRO A 209 3.87 -20.23 -22.33
CA PRO A 209 2.95 -20.95 -23.21
C PRO A 209 1.83 -20.03 -23.71
N ASP A 210 1.40 -20.08 -24.92
CA ASP A 210 0.39 -19.26 -25.57
C ASP A 210 -0.96 -19.29 -24.81
N VAL A 211 -1.10 -18.44 -23.78
CA VAL A 211 -2.26 -18.42 -22.87
C VAL A 211 -2.60 -16.99 -22.42
N ILE A 212 -3.88 -16.78 -22.14
CA ILE A 212 -4.40 -15.59 -21.46
C ILE A 212 -4.73 -15.95 -20.02
N VAL A 213 -4.33 -15.10 -19.09
CA VAL A 213 -4.70 -15.19 -17.67
C VAL A 213 -5.50 -13.95 -17.29
N VAL A 214 -6.67 -14.18 -16.70
CA VAL A 214 -7.53 -13.11 -16.15
C VAL A 214 -7.84 -13.45 -14.70
N PRO A 215 -7.76 -12.48 -13.77
CA PRO A 215 -8.15 -12.71 -12.38
C PRO A 215 -9.58 -13.23 -12.29
N ASN A 216 -9.85 -14.10 -11.31
CA ASN A 216 -11.19 -14.62 -11.09
C ASN A 216 -12.21 -13.47 -10.98
N LYS A 217 -13.39 -13.65 -11.55
CA LYS A 217 -14.45 -12.62 -11.60
C LYS A 217 -14.78 -12.03 -10.24
N SER A 218 -14.76 -12.85 -9.19
CA SER A 218 -15.01 -12.41 -7.82
C SER A 218 -14.00 -11.38 -7.30
N GLN A 219 -12.76 -11.39 -7.82
CA GLN A 219 -11.72 -10.42 -7.44
C GLN A 219 -12.02 -8.98 -7.93
N PHE A 220 -12.91 -8.84 -8.91
CA PHE A 220 -13.35 -7.53 -9.40
C PHE A 220 -14.44 -6.91 -8.52
N LYS A 221 -15.11 -7.68 -7.64
CA LYS A 221 -16.20 -7.21 -6.80
C LYS A 221 -15.69 -6.30 -5.68
N LYS A 222 -15.69 -4.99 -5.93
CA LYS A 222 -15.24 -3.92 -5.01
C LYS A 222 -16.40 -3.07 -4.50
N GLY A 223 -17.47 -2.94 -5.29
CA GLY A 223 -18.62 -2.11 -4.97
C GLY A 223 -19.42 -2.63 -3.78
N LEU A 224 -20.05 -1.70 -3.06
CA LEU A 224 -20.94 -2.00 -1.93
C LEU A 224 -22.43 -1.93 -2.32
N ASP A 225 -22.76 -1.18 -3.35
CA ASP A 225 -24.09 -1.01 -3.87
C ASP A 225 -24.29 -1.77 -5.20
N GLN A 226 -25.54 -1.96 -5.61
CA GLN A 226 -25.87 -2.76 -6.79
C GLN A 226 -25.26 -2.23 -8.09
N ASP A 227 -25.26 -0.90 -8.27
CA ASP A 227 -24.73 -0.28 -9.49
C ASP A 227 -23.20 -0.44 -9.58
N SER A 228 -22.50 -0.28 -8.47
CA SER A 228 -21.05 -0.49 -8.38
C SER A 228 -20.70 -1.95 -8.62
N ILE A 229 -21.42 -2.89 -8.00
CA ILE A 229 -21.22 -4.33 -8.19
C ILE A 229 -21.49 -4.73 -9.65
N TYR A 230 -22.50 -4.16 -10.28
CA TYR A 230 -22.78 -4.40 -11.70
C TYR A 230 -21.63 -3.93 -12.60
N LYS A 231 -21.10 -2.72 -12.35
CA LYS A 231 -19.95 -2.15 -13.06
C LYS A 231 -18.67 -2.97 -12.86
N ASP A 232 -18.46 -3.54 -11.68
CA ASP A 232 -17.34 -4.44 -11.40
C ASP A 232 -17.40 -5.68 -12.30
N GLY A 233 -18.60 -6.22 -12.56
CA GLY A 233 -18.81 -7.28 -13.53
C GLY A 233 -18.46 -6.87 -14.96
N MET A 234 -18.78 -5.64 -15.37
CA MET A 234 -18.39 -5.10 -16.67
C MET A 234 -16.85 -4.95 -16.77
N ALA A 235 -16.20 -4.49 -15.70
CA ALA A 235 -14.74 -4.35 -15.65
C ALA A 235 -14.02 -5.69 -15.87
N TYR A 236 -14.53 -6.79 -15.30
CA TYR A 236 -14.01 -8.13 -15.54
C TYR A 236 -13.99 -8.48 -17.03
N TYR A 237 -15.11 -8.32 -17.74
CA TYR A 237 -15.18 -8.62 -19.17
C TYR A 237 -14.36 -7.64 -20.02
N ALA A 238 -14.31 -6.37 -19.63
CA ALA A 238 -13.46 -5.40 -20.32
C ALA A 238 -11.97 -5.77 -20.24
N THR A 239 -11.52 -6.23 -19.08
CA THR A 239 -10.15 -6.72 -18.87
C THR A 239 -9.89 -7.97 -19.73
N MET A 240 -10.81 -8.93 -19.71
CA MET A 240 -10.69 -10.15 -20.55
C MET A 240 -10.56 -9.79 -22.02
N LEU A 241 -11.44 -8.93 -22.54
CA LEU A 241 -11.43 -8.51 -23.96
C LEU A 241 -10.15 -7.73 -24.29
N HIS A 242 -9.58 -7.01 -23.35
CA HIS A 242 -8.29 -6.32 -23.55
C HIS A 242 -7.15 -7.30 -23.79
N GLU A 243 -7.08 -8.37 -23.01
CA GLU A 243 -6.04 -9.40 -23.16
C GLU A 243 -6.25 -10.29 -24.41
N MET A 244 -7.46 -10.30 -24.96
CA MET A 244 -7.81 -11.03 -26.18
C MET A 244 -7.51 -10.25 -27.47
N ALA A 245 -7.30 -8.92 -27.38
CA ALA A 245 -7.08 -8.05 -28.53
C ALA A 245 -5.61 -8.01 -28.97
#